data_b31a5602745f20a36ad80e4433fd0e92
#
_entry.id   b31a5602745f20a36ad80e4433fd0e92
#
_cell.length_a   1.000
_cell.length_b   1.000
_cell.length_c   1.000
_cell.angle_alpha   90.00
_cell.angle_beta   90.00
_cell.angle_gamma   90.00
#
_symmetry.space_group_name_H-M   'P 1'
#
loop_
_entity.id
_entity.type
_entity.pdbx_description
1 polymer ?
#
loop_
_entity_poly.entity_id
_entity_poly.type
_entity_poly.pdbx_seq_one_letter_code
_entity_poly.pdbx_strand_id
1 'polypeptide(L)'
;LSLDLLSKLSDLNPSELDGYSDEQLMALAQDMLSVQAYDRQINMLRYYLPVSEKALRVHCSEAKVFFLAGGNGASKTDTALVDMVIRATGQIPLSLRDIYPRNKLRGPINCRVVVESITNTLETIILPKLQWWKWQGVDQPGGPRGHFGWIPKHCLIKGEWDESWTARTRTLEVLYRDPDSDEPRGYTRIQFMSYDQDPSDFASGDFHFILHDEPPKESIWIENLVRAKRVNGTMFLSMTWPDDPTIPVDWLVDRVYEPCLPGKDHDPTYEMVEMYATENQNLDQTAIAEMARTLSAAERSTRIYGQHLRLSNRVHPLFTDTDHTWCFKCNDLTILDGGGHCGTCESDDVVDFTHVKNVHVNELFPVIHAIDPHPRKPHMMVWVQVNPNDDLEQVCELEVDGSPQDVADRVFELEAEHGWSSIRRLIDPNMGRSPSGTDRET
;
A
#
# COMPACT_ATOMS: atom_id res chain seq x y z
N LEU A 1 14.45 23.79 29.39
CA LEU A 1 13.06 24.19 29.61
C LEU A 1 12.49 23.28 30.68
N SER A 2 11.97 23.86 31.78
CA SER A 2 11.50 23.06 32.91
C SER A 2 10.10 22.49 32.62
N LEU A 3 9.87 21.25 33.06
CA LEU A 3 8.53 20.62 33.08
C LEU A 3 7.49 21.50 33.78
N ASP A 4 7.94 22.39 34.68
CA ASP A 4 7.15 23.37 35.41
C ASP A 4 6.54 24.46 34.49
N LEU A 5 7.22 24.79 33.37
CA LEU A 5 6.70 25.76 32.39
C LEU A 5 5.60 25.12 31.51
N LEU A 6 5.77 23.86 31.15
CA LEU A 6 4.75 23.10 30.43
C LEU A 6 3.45 22.95 31.23
N SER A 7 3.56 22.64 32.52
CA SER A 7 2.41 22.54 33.43
C SER A 7 1.71 23.89 33.57
N LYS A 8 2.45 24.98 33.75
CA LYS A 8 1.84 26.33 33.88
C LYS A 8 1.14 26.80 32.61
N LEU A 9 1.64 26.41 31.43
CA LEU A 9 1.06 26.79 30.13
C LEU A 9 -0.18 25.97 29.79
N SER A 10 -0.24 24.69 30.20
CA SER A 10 -1.42 23.84 30.00
C SER A 10 -2.63 24.23 30.87
N ASP A 11 -2.38 24.88 31.98
CA ASP A 11 -3.41 25.23 32.97
C ASP A 11 -3.94 26.66 32.83
N LEU A 12 -3.40 27.45 31.85
CA LEU A 12 -3.85 28.82 31.61
C LEU A 12 -5.29 28.85 31.07
N ASN A 13 -6.16 29.52 31.86
CA ASN A 13 -7.53 29.79 31.45
C ASN A 13 -7.58 31.06 30.55
N PRO A 14 -8.29 31.04 29.41
CA PRO A 14 -8.44 32.22 28.55
C PRO A 14 -8.84 33.50 29.28
N SER A 15 -9.64 33.40 30.36
CA SER A 15 -10.04 34.54 31.19
C SER A 15 -8.89 35.16 32.02
N GLU A 16 -7.78 34.46 32.22
CA GLU A 16 -6.62 34.99 32.92
C GLU A 16 -5.75 35.87 32.00
N LEU A 17 -5.94 35.78 30.69
CA LEU A 17 -5.23 36.56 29.70
C LEU A 17 -5.77 37.98 29.54
N ASP A 18 -7.01 38.25 29.99
CA ASP A 18 -7.67 39.56 29.88
C ASP A 18 -6.93 40.69 30.65
N GLY A 19 -6.03 40.36 31.56
CA GLY A 19 -5.21 41.29 32.33
C GLY A 19 -3.79 41.52 31.81
N TYR A 20 -3.40 40.84 30.73
CA TYR A 20 -2.03 40.91 30.20
C TYR A 20 -1.87 42.06 29.20
N SER A 21 -0.73 42.76 29.22
CA SER A 21 -0.37 43.69 28.17
C SER A 21 0.03 42.98 26.90
N ASP A 22 0.01 43.66 25.74
CA ASP A 22 0.44 43.10 24.46
C ASP A 22 1.86 42.55 24.51
N GLU A 23 2.78 43.21 25.26
CA GLU A 23 4.14 42.73 25.46
C GLU A 23 4.19 41.41 26.23
N GLN A 24 3.34 41.28 27.26
CA GLN A 24 3.24 40.05 28.05
C GLN A 24 2.64 38.91 27.25
N LEU A 25 1.62 39.21 26.44
CA LEU A 25 1.03 38.22 25.53
C LEU A 25 2.04 37.76 24.46
N MET A 26 2.84 38.68 23.90
CA MET A 26 3.90 38.33 22.96
C MET A 26 5.00 37.45 23.60
N ALA A 27 5.42 37.79 24.82
CA ALA A 27 6.42 36.99 25.56
C ALA A 27 5.88 35.59 25.86
N LEU A 28 4.64 35.47 26.28
CA LEU A 28 3.96 34.19 26.53
C LEU A 28 3.86 33.36 25.26
N ALA A 29 3.46 33.96 24.14
CA ALA A 29 3.38 33.28 22.84
C ALA A 29 4.75 32.77 22.40
N GLN A 30 5.82 33.55 22.62
CA GLN A 30 7.17 33.13 22.27
C GLN A 30 7.67 31.97 23.15
N ASP A 31 7.32 31.98 24.44
CA ASP A 31 7.60 30.88 25.36
C ASP A 31 6.83 29.61 24.95
N MET A 32 5.56 29.74 24.60
CA MET A 32 4.75 28.62 24.10
C MET A 32 5.34 28.00 22.81
N LEU A 33 5.74 28.84 21.86
CA LEU A 33 6.38 28.37 20.62
C LEU A 33 7.70 27.65 20.89
N SER A 34 8.52 28.15 21.83
CA SER A 34 9.79 27.49 22.19
C SER A 34 9.57 26.16 22.90
N VAL A 35 8.55 26.07 23.77
CA VAL A 35 8.14 24.82 24.41
C VAL A 35 7.64 23.80 23.38
N GLN A 36 6.77 24.24 22.47
CA GLN A 36 6.26 23.37 21.40
C GLN A 36 7.39 22.89 20.46
N ALA A 37 8.34 23.75 20.12
CA ALA A 37 9.50 23.39 19.32
C ALA A 37 10.37 22.33 20.00
N TYR A 38 10.59 22.47 21.32
CA TYR A 38 11.31 21.47 22.10
C TYR A 38 10.54 20.16 22.22
N ASP A 39 9.23 20.19 22.50
CA ASP A 39 8.40 18.99 22.57
C ASP A 39 8.40 18.24 21.23
N ARG A 40 8.34 18.95 20.10
CA ARG A 40 8.49 18.32 18.76
C ARG A 40 9.84 17.62 18.58
N GLN A 41 10.93 18.13 19.14
CA GLN A 41 12.24 17.48 19.03
C GLN A 41 12.30 16.15 19.76
N ILE A 42 11.61 16.01 20.87
CA ILE A 42 11.65 14.81 21.72
C ILE A 42 10.43 13.89 21.55
N ASN A 43 9.35 14.39 20.93
CA ASN A 43 8.11 13.65 20.73
C ASN A 43 7.44 14.07 19.42
N MET A 44 8.08 13.73 18.28
CA MET A 44 7.53 14.05 16.95
C MET A 44 6.21 13.33 16.69
N LEU A 45 6.05 12.12 17.22
CA LEU A 45 4.84 11.32 17.06
C LEU A 45 3.58 12.06 17.52
N ARG A 46 3.66 12.83 18.62
CA ARG A 46 2.54 13.63 19.14
C ARG A 46 1.94 14.56 18.09
N TYR A 47 2.79 15.09 17.20
CA TYR A 47 2.44 16.08 16.18
C TYR A 47 2.26 15.49 14.79
N TYR A 48 2.20 14.16 14.70
CA TYR A 48 1.96 13.50 13.42
C TYR A 48 0.60 13.90 12.87
N LEU A 49 0.57 14.21 11.57
CA LEU A 49 -0.64 14.45 10.80
C LEU A 49 -0.62 13.50 9.60
N PRO A 50 -1.69 12.70 9.39
CA PRO A 50 -1.81 11.92 8.17
C PRO A 50 -1.75 12.82 6.93
N VAL A 51 -0.95 12.47 5.94
CA VAL A 51 -0.72 13.30 4.74
C VAL A 51 -1.91 13.33 3.78
N SER A 52 -2.87 12.42 3.97
CA SER A 52 -4.09 12.31 3.15
C SER A 52 -5.18 11.55 3.92
N GLU A 53 -6.41 11.58 3.42
CA GLU A 53 -7.52 10.74 3.95
C GLU A 53 -7.20 9.24 3.85
N LYS A 54 -6.45 8.84 2.82
CA LYS A 54 -6.00 7.46 2.65
C LYS A 54 -5.00 7.05 3.74
N ALA A 55 -4.07 7.94 4.10
CA ALA A 55 -3.19 7.71 5.25
C ALA A 55 -3.97 7.62 6.57
N LEU A 56 -5.00 8.45 6.72
CA LEU A 56 -5.91 8.37 7.87
C LEU A 56 -6.62 7.02 7.94
N ARG A 57 -7.12 6.51 6.82
CA ARG A 57 -7.78 5.20 6.72
C ARG A 57 -6.86 4.06 7.18
N VAL A 58 -5.56 4.12 6.87
CA VAL A 58 -4.57 3.14 7.36
C VAL A 58 -4.60 3.03 8.89
N HIS A 59 -4.61 4.19 9.57
CA HIS A 59 -4.61 4.21 11.03
C HIS A 59 -5.95 3.77 11.64
N CYS A 60 -7.06 3.97 10.95
CA CYS A 60 -8.39 3.55 11.39
C CYS A 60 -8.70 2.07 11.11
N SER A 61 -7.93 1.42 10.25
CA SER A 61 -8.16 0.02 9.88
C SER A 61 -7.88 -0.96 11.03
N GLU A 62 -8.73 -1.97 11.15
CA GLU A 62 -8.59 -3.11 12.06
C GLU A 62 -8.24 -4.42 11.34
N ALA A 63 -7.93 -4.34 10.05
CA ALA A 63 -7.58 -5.50 9.24
C ALA A 63 -6.41 -6.30 9.81
N LYS A 64 -6.43 -7.61 9.60
CA LYS A 64 -5.36 -8.52 10.02
C LYS A 64 -4.23 -8.61 9.00
N VAL A 65 -4.59 -8.44 7.75
CA VAL A 65 -3.62 -8.25 6.66
C VAL A 65 -3.94 -6.91 6.01
N PHE A 66 -3.02 -5.97 6.14
CA PHE A 66 -3.17 -4.64 5.58
C PHE A 66 -2.16 -4.43 4.45
N PHE A 67 -2.66 -4.08 3.29
CA PHE A 67 -1.85 -3.81 2.12
C PHE A 67 -1.86 -2.31 1.77
N LEU A 68 -0.72 -1.67 1.91
CA LEU A 68 -0.50 -0.27 1.57
C LEU A 68 0.32 -0.19 0.27
N ALA A 69 -0.36 -0.09 -0.85
CA ALA A 69 0.26 0.20 -2.12
C ALA A 69 0.37 1.71 -2.34
N GLY A 70 1.31 2.15 -3.15
CA GLY A 70 1.34 3.56 -3.50
C GLY A 70 2.59 3.99 -4.25
N GLY A 71 2.50 5.19 -4.84
CA GLY A 71 3.59 5.81 -5.57
C GLY A 71 4.79 6.20 -4.70
N ASN A 72 5.90 6.51 -5.35
CA ASN A 72 7.07 7.04 -4.68
C ASN A 72 6.77 8.42 -4.10
N GLY A 73 7.14 8.65 -2.83
CA GLY A 73 6.84 9.90 -2.14
C GLY A 73 5.44 10.00 -1.54
N ALA A 74 4.57 8.99 -1.69
CA ALA A 74 3.23 8.97 -1.09
C ALA A 74 3.23 8.84 0.46
N SER A 75 4.39 8.83 1.13
CA SER A 75 4.56 8.65 2.58
C SER A 75 4.13 7.29 3.13
N LYS A 76 4.15 6.24 2.32
CA LYS A 76 3.80 4.88 2.74
C LYS A 76 4.61 4.40 3.95
N THR A 77 5.94 4.46 3.84
CA THR A 77 6.86 4.00 4.90
C THR A 77 6.64 4.77 6.20
N ASP A 78 6.47 6.10 6.15
CA ASP A 78 6.18 6.89 7.36
C ASP A 78 4.83 6.50 7.98
N THR A 79 3.78 6.36 7.17
CA THR A 79 2.46 5.93 7.64
C THR A 79 2.52 4.56 8.31
N ALA A 80 3.21 3.59 7.69
CA ALA A 80 3.38 2.25 8.25
C ALA A 80 4.20 2.24 9.55
N LEU A 81 5.30 2.99 9.60
CA LEU A 81 6.14 3.12 10.79
C LEU A 81 5.40 3.81 11.94
N VAL A 82 4.62 4.83 11.64
CA VAL A 82 3.79 5.51 12.66
C VAL A 82 2.75 4.56 13.25
N ASP A 83 2.03 3.77 12.44
CA ASP A 83 1.06 2.79 12.96
C ASP A 83 1.76 1.74 13.84
N MET A 84 2.95 1.28 13.43
CA MET A 84 3.77 0.39 14.25
C MET A 84 4.19 1.03 15.57
N VAL A 85 4.66 2.28 15.54
CA VAL A 85 5.15 2.97 16.75
C VAL A 85 4.01 3.25 17.72
N ILE A 86 2.82 3.62 17.24
CA ILE A 86 1.64 3.76 18.08
C ILE A 86 1.35 2.45 18.82
N ARG A 87 1.33 1.32 18.12
CA ARG A 87 1.11 0.00 18.72
C ARG A 87 2.23 -0.41 19.68
N ALA A 88 3.47 -0.08 19.34
CA ALA A 88 4.66 -0.44 20.11
C ALA A 88 4.81 0.36 21.41
N THR A 89 4.36 1.61 21.41
CA THR A 89 4.57 2.55 22.54
C THR A 89 3.30 2.88 23.32
N GLY A 90 2.11 2.62 22.76
CA GLY A 90 0.83 3.08 23.32
C GLY A 90 0.56 4.57 23.14
N GLN A 91 1.51 5.31 22.52
CA GLN A 91 1.41 6.77 22.34
C GLN A 91 0.64 7.11 21.07
N ILE A 92 -0.51 7.72 21.19
CA ILE A 92 -1.38 8.10 20.07
C ILE A 92 -1.14 9.58 19.73
N PRO A 93 -0.88 9.93 18.45
CA PRO A 93 -0.82 11.31 17.98
C PRO A 93 -2.09 12.11 18.34
N LEU A 94 -1.94 13.41 18.52
CA LEU A 94 -3.09 14.28 18.80
C LEU A 94 -4.17 14.20 17.71
N SER A 95 -3.78 14.11 16.46
CA SER A 95 -4.68 14.01 15.30
C SER A 95 -5.49 12.71 15.24
N LEU A 96 -5.04 11.65 15.91
CA LEU A 96 -5.64 10.33 15.87
C LEU A 96 -6.30 9.93 17.21
N ARG A 97 -6.22 10.76 18.24
CA ARG A 97 -6.59 10.41 19.62
C ARG A 97 -8.02 9.85 19.74
N ASP A 98 -8.96 10.47 19.04
CA ASP A 98 -10.37 10.14 19.14
C ASP A 98 -10.84 9.06 18.16
N ILE A 99 -10.01 8.73 17.16
CA ILE A 99 -10.41 7.87 16.05
C ILE A 99 -9.56 6.60 15.93
N TYR A 100 -8.38 6.54 16.57
CA TYR A 100 -7.52 5.36 16.52
C TYR A 100 -8.15 4.16 17.25
N PRO A 101 -8.31 2.98 16.61
CA PRO A 101 -8.95 1.82 17.22
C PRO A 101 -8.19 1.32 18.45
N ARG A 102 -8.81 1.40 19.63
CA ARG A 102 -8.18 1.02 20.91
C ARG A 102 -7.83 -0.47 21.01
N ASN A 103 -8.55 -1.34 20.30
CA ASN A 103 -8.28 -2.77 20.22
C ASN A 103 -6.94 -3.12 19.52
N LYS A 104 -6.34 -2.17 18.82
CA LYS A 104 -4.98 -2.28 18.26
C LYS A 104 -3.90 -2.15 19.34
N LEU A 105 -4.21 -1.56 20.49
CA LEU A 105 -3.30 -1.31 21.62
C LEU A 105 -3.38 -2.46 22.63
N ARG A 106 -2.49 -3.44 22.48
CA ARG A 106 -2.56 -4.69 23.24
C ARG A 106 -1.61 -4.74 24.44
N GLY A 107 -0.93 -3.65 24.74
CA GLY A 107 0.15 -3.61 25.74
C GLY A 107 1.50 -3.88 25.08
N PRO A 108 2.54 -4.24 25.86
CA PRO A 108 3.84 -4.60 25.30
C PRO A 108 3.72 -5.76 24.31
N ILE A 109 4.28 -5.60 23.12
CA ILE A 109 4.14 -6.56 22.01
C ILE A 109 5.50 -6.90 21.39
N ASN A 110 5.53 -7.96 20.60
CA ASN A 110 6.64 -8.24 19.70
C ASN A 110 6.28 -7.74 18.30
N CYS A 111 7.14 -6.92 17.73
CA CYS A 111 7.07 -6.44 16.35
C CYS A 111 8.23 -6.98 15.53
N ARG A 112 8.00 -7.14 14.23
CA ARG A 112 9.05 -7.44 13.25
C ARG A 112 8.94 -6.46 12.08
N VAL A 113 10.06 -5.92 11.65
CA VAL A 113 10.17 -5.11 10.42
C VAL A 113 11.11 -5.84 9.48
N VAL A 114 10.64 -6.10 8.27
CA VAL A 114 11.42 -6.78 7.24
C VAL A 114 11.61 -5.84 6.07
N VAL A 115 12.85 -5.61 5.69
CA VAL A 115 13.27 -4.65 4.66
C VAL A 115 14.03 -5.35 3.55
N GLU A 116 14.14 -4.69 2.40
CA GLU A 116 14.88 -5.20 1.27
C GLU A 116 16.37 -5.38 1.58
N SER A 117 17.00 -4.38 2.20
CA SER A 117 18.43 -4.36 2.51
C SER A 117 18.71 -3.78 3.88
N ILE A 118 19.64 -4.40 4.63
CA ILE A 118 20.11 -3.84 5.90
C ILE A 118 20.81 -2.49 5.68
N THR A 119 21.77 -2.46 4.77
CA THR A 119 22.62 -1.27 4.58
C THR A 119 21.85 -0.15 3.89
N ASN A 120 21.11 -0.47 2.81
CA ASN A 120 20.50 0.56 1.98
C ASN A 120 19.10 0.99 2.47
N THR A 121 18.38 0.13 3.19
CA THR A 121 17.02 0.45 3.63
C THR A 121 16.93 0.62 5.14
N LEU A 122 17.42 -0.35 5.92
CA LEU A 122 17.29 -0.27 7.37
C LEU A 122 18.12 0.89 7.93
N GLU A 123 19.43 0.93 7.65
CA GLU A 123 20.37 1.89 8.27
C GLU A 123 20.20 3.30 7.70
N THR A 124 19.82 3.45 6.43
CA THR A 124 19.72 4.77 5.78
C THR A 124 18.32 5.37 5.77
N ILE A 125 17.27 4.57 5.89
CA ILE A 125 15.88 5.03 5.79
C ILE A 125 15.10 4.75 7.09
N ILE A 126 14.99 3.48 7.51
CA ILE A 126 14.09 3.10 8.60
C ILE A 126 14.59 3.60 9.96
N LEU A 127 15.84 3.28 10.33
CA LEU A 127 16.39 3.71 11.62
C LEU A 127 16.45 5.23 11.77
N PRO A 128 16.87 6.03 10.76
CA PRO A 128 16.82 7.49 10.84
C PRO A 128 15.38 8.05 11.02
N LYS A 129 14.37 7.40 10.44
CA LYS A 129 12.97 7.79 10.66
C LYS A 129 12.47 7.45 12.07
N LEU A 130 12.98 6.43 12.70
CA LEU A 130 12.62 6.05 14.06
C LEU A 130 13.36 6.85 15.12
N GLN A 131 14.66 7.06 14.94
CA GLN A 131 15.55 7.69 15.91
C GLN A 131 15.69 9.19 15.71
N TRP A 132 15.95 9.61 14.46
CA TRP A 132 16.39 10.95 14.13
C TRP A 132 15.88 11.35 12.74
N TRP A 133 15.13 12.43 12.67
CA TRP A 133 14.64 12.94 11.41
C TRP A 133 15.24 14.32 11.11
N LYS A 134 15.96 14.42 9.99
CA LYS A 134 16.42 15.70 9.48
C LYS A 134 15.31 16.39 8.73
N TRP A 135 14.97 17.60 9.15
CA TRP A 135 14.11 18.48 8.36
C TRP A 135 14.87 19.08 7.18
N GLN A 136 14.18 19.33 6.06
CA GLN A 136 14.71 20.19 5.02
C GLN A 136 15.08 21.56 5.61
N GLY A 137 16.31 22.05 5.32
CA GLY A 137 16.81 23.31 5.86
C GLY A 137 17.41 23.25 7.26
N VAL A 138 17.43 22.11 7.91
CA VAL A 138 18.05 21.92 9.24
C VAL A 138 19.57 22.05 9.23
N ASP A 139 20.19 21.80 8.09
CA ASP A 139 21.65 21.97 7.92
C ASP A 139 22.06 23.44 7.68
N GLN A 140 21.12 24.40 7.80
CA GLN A 140 21.47 25.81 7.73
C GLN A 140 22.20 26.26 9.00
N PRO A 141 23.20 27.13 8.90
CA PRO A 141 23.93 27.67 10.06
C PRO A 141 22.95 28.33 11.05
N GLY A 142 22.93 27.84 12.28
CA GLY A 142 22.05 28.35 13.34
C GLY A 142 20.66 27.74 13.45
N GLY A 143 20.27 26.83 12.53
CA GLY A 143 18.99 26.10 12.61
C GLY A 143 19.04 24.89 13.57
N PRO A 144 17.89 24.38 14.00
CA PRO A 144 17.83 23.13 14.77
C PRO A 144 18.34 21.99 13.88
N ARG A 145 19.31 21.23 14.36
CA ARG A 145 20.01 20.19 13.57
C ARG A 145 19.24 18.88 13.42
N GLY A 146 17.96 18.85 13.81
CA GLY A 146 17.06 17.70 13.73
C GLY A 146 16.30 17.47 15.03
N HIS A 147 15.54 16.40 15.07
CA HIS A 147 14.74 15.99 16.22
C HIS A 147 14.74 14.47 16.33
N PHE A 148 14.26 13.92 17.46
CA PHE A 148 13.95 12.50 17.52
C PHE A 148 12.92 12.14 16.46
N GLY A 149 13.06 10.95 15.87
CA GLY A 149 12.12 10.45 14.88
C GLY A 149 10.78 10.04 15.51
N TRP A 150 10.11 9.07 14.87
CA TRP A 150 8.77 8.68 15.31
C TRP A 150 8.70 8.08 16.71
N ILE A 151 9.78 7.49 17.24
CA ILE A 151 9.77 6.97 18.62
C ILE A 151 9.99 8.13 19.59
N PRO A 152 9.03 8.41 20.49
CA PRO A 152 9.21 9.46 21.50
C PRO A 152 10.39 9.16 22.43
N LYS A 153 11.16 10.19 22.78
CA LYS A 153 12.34 10.04 23.64
C LYS A 153 12.02 9.37 24.97
N HIS A 154 10.88 9.68 25.57
CA HIS A 154 10.44 9.11 26.85
C HIS A 154 9.99 7.63 26.76
N CYS A 155 9.87 7.11 25.53
CA CYS A 155 9.65 5.68 25.28
C CYS A 155 10.95 4.91 25.05
N LEU A 156 12.10 5.59 24.96
CA LEU A 156 13.40 4.91 24.95
C LEU A 156 13.84 4.53 26.37
N ILE A 157 14.59 3.44 26.50
CA ILE A 157 15.17 3.03 27.78
C ILE A 157 16.11 4.14 28.24
N LYS A 158 15.89 4.65 29.44
CA LYS A 158 16.59 5.83 30.01
C LYS A 158 16.54 7.08 29.12
N GLY A 159 15.67 7.13 28.11
CA GLY A 159 15.62 8.21 27.13
C GLY A 159 16.79 8.21 26.12
N GLU A 160 17.50 7.10 25.99
CA GLU A 160 18.70 6.99 25.17
C GLU A 160 18.56 5.86 24.14
N TRP A 161 18.97 6.15 22.89
CA TRP A 161 18.90 5.20 21.80
C TRP A 161 19.82 4.00 22.03
N ASP A 162 21.06 4.24 22.46
CA ASP A 162 22.08 3.21 22.64
C ASP A 162 21.74 2.22 23.77
N GLU A 163 20.89 2.62 24.71
CA GLU A 163 20.35 1.73 25.75
C GLU A 163 19.21 0.87 25.22
N SER A 164 18.49 1.37 24.21
CA SER A 164 17.32 0.71 23.59
C SER A 164 17.71 -0.19 22.42
N TRP A 165 18.77 0.14 21.69
CA TRP A 165 19.19 -0.53 20.46
C TRP A 165 20.31 -1.54 20.67
N THR A 166 20.06 -2.76 20.22
CA THR A 166 21.09 -3.83 20.19
C THR A 166 21.49 -4.12 18.75
N ALA A 167 22.62 -3.58 18.31
CA ALA A 167 23.09 -3.70 16.92
C ALA A 167 23.35 -5.16 16.49
N ARG A 168 23.89 -6.00 17.39
CA ARG A 168 24.20 -7.42 17.09
C ARG A 168 22.97 -8.23 16.67
N THR A 169 21.85 -8.02 17.34
CA THR A 169 20.58 -8.71 17.08
C THR A 169 19.61 -7.89 16.25
N ARG A 170 19.97 -6.67 15.89
CA ARG A 170 19.09 -5.70 15.22
C ARG A 170 17.73 -5.63 15.91
N THR A 171 17.76 -5.37 17.21
CA THR A 171 16.57 -5.32 18.03
C THR A 171 16.52 -3.99 18.76
N LEU A 172 15.33 -3.37 18.72
CA LEU A 172 15.02 -2.18 19.47
C LEU A 172 14.00 -2.51 20.56
N GLU A 173 14.27 -2.13 21.79
CA GLU A 173 13.33 -2.23 22.89
C GLU A 173 12.81 -0.86 23.28
N VAL A 174 11.47 -0.70 23.28
CA VAL A 174 10.82 0.56 23.63
C VAL A 174 9.81 0.35 24.75
N LEU A 175 9.66 1.33 25.60
CA LEU A 175 8.72 1.34 26.70
C LEU A 175 7.31 1.53 26.16
N TYR A 176 6.43 0.57 26.43
CA TYR A 176 5.01 0.70 26.21
C TYR A 176 4.39 1.46 27.38
N ARG A 177 3.63 2.49 27.08
CA ARG A 177 2.89 3.27 28.06
C ARG A 177 1.38 3.11 27.84
N ASP A 178 0.67 3.04 28.91
CA ASP A 178 -0.79 3.00 28.85
C ASP A 178 -1.34 4.25 28.16
N PRO A 179 -2.18 4.11 27.11
CA PRO A 179 -2.62 5.26 26.31
C PRO A 179 -3.50 6.27 27.03
N ASP A 180 -4.08 5.88 28.18
CA ASP A 180 -4.98 6.73 28.96
C ASP A 180 -4.30 7.33 30.20
N SER A 181 -3.47 6.55 30.89
CA SER A 181 -2.78 7.00 32.12
C SER A 181 -1.33 7.41 31.91
N ASP A 182 -0.75 7.13 30.74
CA ASP A 182 0.68 7.31 30.40
C ASP A 182 1.64 6.54 31.36
N GLU A 183 1.13 5.58 32.10
CA GLU A 183 1.95 4.75 32.99
C GLU A 183 2.72 3.67 32.21
N PRO A 184 3.97 3.39 32.57
CA PRO A 184 4.74 2.31 31.99
C PRO A 184 4.10 0.94 32.25
N ARG A 185 3.94 0.11 31.20
CA ARG A 185 3.37 -1.25 31.28
C ARG A 185 4.35 -2.35 30.92
N GLY A 186 5.56 -2.00 30.48
CA GLY A 186 6.60 -2.95 30.07
C GLY A 186 7.25 -2.55 28.74
N TYR A 187 8.01 -3.48 28.14
CA TYR A 187 8.79 -3.22 26.96
C TYR A 187 8.26 -3.97 25.74
N THR A 188 8.06 -3.26 24.66
CA THR A 188 7.87 -3.79 23.31
C THR A 188 9.22 -4.07 22.67
N ARG A 189 9.33 -5.18 21.99
CA ARG A 189 10.51 -5.57 21.24
C ARG A 189 10.25 -5.49 19.74
N ILE A 190 11.09 -4.76 19.00
CA ILE A 190 11.04 -4.62 17.55
C ILE A 190 12.28 -5.26 16.95
N GLN A 191 12.09 -6.35 16.19
CA GLN A 191 13.15 -7.05 15.48
C GLN A 191 13.22 -6.57 14.04
N PHE A 192 14.43 -6.30 13.53
CA PHE A 192 14.65 -5.93 12.14
C PHE A 192 15.37 -7.04 11.39
N MET A 193 14.83 -7.39 10.21
CA MET A 193 15.33 -8.44 9.34
C MET A 193 15.36 -7.96 7.88
N SER A 194 16.03 -8.70 6.99
CA SER A 194 16.08 -8.39 5.57
C SER A 194 15.70 -9.60 4.72
N TYR A 195 15.18 -9.35 3.50
CA TYR A 195 14.83 -10.39 2.53
C TYR A 195 16.03 -11.17 1.98
N ASP A 196 17.27 -10.73 2.28
CA ASP A 196 18.50 -11.46 1.96
C ASP A 196 18.71 -12.69 2.88
N GLN A 197 18.05 -12.73 4.03
CA GLN A 197 18.15 -13.81 4.99
C GLN A 197 17.40 -15.07 4.50
N ASP A 198 17.80 -16.23 5.01
CA ASP A 198 17.11 -17.48 4.70
C ASP A 198 15.68 -17.46 5.27
N PRO A 199 14.67 -17.97 4.55
CA PRO A 199 13.30 -18.09 5.08
C PRO A 199 13.23 -18.82 6.43
N SER A 200 14.11 -19.76 6.71
CA SER A 200 14.19 -20.47 8.00
C SER A 200 14.51 -19.56 9.18
N ASP A 201 15.20 -18.42 8.96
CA ASP A 201 15.49 -17.44 10.02
C ASP A 201 14.20 -16.77 10.54
N PHE A 202 13.15 -16.73 9.71
CA PHE A 202 11.85 -16.19 10.07
C PHE A 202 10.96 -17.16 10.83
N ALA A 203 11.33 -18.43 10.89
CA ALA A 203 10.54 -19.51 11.48
C ALA A 203 10.43 -19.46 13.02
N SER A 204 11.05 -18.48 13.68
CA SER A 204 11.07 -18.36 15.14
C SER A 204 10.25 -17.19 15.66
N GLY A 205 9.70 -17.34 16.87
CA GLY A 205 8.99 -16.30 17.59
C GLY A 205 7.52 -16.15 17.19
N ASP A 206 6.80 -15.34 17.95
CA ASP A 206 5.42 -14.96 17.73
C ASP A 206 5.35 -13.44 17.71
N PHE A 207 4.70 -12.87 16.69
CA PHE A 207 4.71 -11.43 16.44
C PHE A 207 3.29 -10.88 16.35
N HIS A 208 3.03 -9.83 17.11
CA HIS A 208 1.73 -9.16 17.13
C HIS A 208 1.58 -8.16 15.99
N PHE A 209 2.70 -7.68 15.44
CA PHE A 209 2.74 -6.81 14.28
C PHE A 209 3.98 -7.10 13.44
N ILE A 210 3.78 -7.37 12.16
CA ILE A 210 4.86 -7.59 11.20
C ILE A 210 4.70 -6.60 10.04
N LEU A 211 5.69 -5.74 9.86
CA LEU A 211 5.79 -4.81 8.74
C LEU A 211 6.74 -5.37 7.68
N HIS A 212 6.25 -5.51 6.48
CA HIS A 212 7.05 -5.71 5.28
C HIS A 212 7.17 -4.38 4.55
N ASP A 213 8.39 -3.89 4.39
CA ASP A 213 8.71 -2.71 3.57
C ASP A 213 9.28 -3.19 2.24
N GLU A 214 8.53 -2.95 1.18
CA GLU A 214 8.67 -3.46 -0.18
C GLU A 214 8.34 -4.97 -0.34
N PRO A 215 8.17 -5.50 -1.59
CA PRO A 215 7.67 -6.85 -1.84
C PRO A 215 8.56 -7.96 -1.25
N PRO A 216 8.05 -8.80 -0.35
CA PRO A 216 8.80 -9.93 0.17
C PRO A 216 8.84 -11.10 -0.82
N LYS A 217 9.76 -12.04 -0.61
CA LYS A 217 9.67 -13.38 -1.19
C LYS A 217 8.47 -14.11 -0.60
N GLU A 218 7.75 -14.89 -1.41
CA GLU A 218 6.57 -15.64 -0.95
C GLU A 218 6.85 -16.52 0.27
N SER A 219 7.99 -17.22 0.29
CA SER A 219 8.41 -18.07 1.41
C SER A 219 8.55 -17.29 2.73
N ILE A 220 9.12 -16.08 2.69
CA ILE A 220 9.24 -15.20 3.87
C ILE A 220 7.87 -14.69 4.32
N TRP A 221 7.00 -14.33 3.37
CA TRP A 221 5.63 -13.94 3.68
C TRP A 221 4.87 -15.03 4.43
N ILE A 222 4.93 -16.27 3.91
CA ILE A 222 4.23 -17.41 4.52
C ILE A 222 4.74 -17.68 5.94
N GLU A 223 6.07 -17.68 6.17
CA GLU A 223 6.62 -17.85 7.50
C GLU A 223 6.14 -16.79 8.48
N ASN A 224 6.17 -15.52 8.06
CA ASN A 224 5.71 -14.41 8.88
C ASN A 224 4.19 -14.48 9.15
N LEU A 225 3.39 -14.84 8.15
CA LEU A 225 1.95 -15.00 8.31
C LEU A 225 1.60 -16.04 9.38
N VAL A 226 2.29 -17.17 9.39
CA VAL A 226 2.13 -18.21 10.43
C VAL A 226 2.46 -17.64 11.82
N ARG A 227 3.52 -16.85 11.95
CA ARG A 227 3.94 -16.25 13.24
C ARG A 227 2.95 -15.20 13.74
N ALA A 228 2.41 -14.39 12.84
CA ALA A 228 1.37 -13.41 13.18
C ALA A 228 0.06 -14.10 13.58
N LYS A 229 -0.41 -15.09 12.81
CA LYS A 229 -1.69 -15.79 13.09
C LYS A 229 -1.71 -16.49 14.44
N ARG A 230 -0.58 -17.00 14.95
CA ARG A 230 -0.49 -17.66 16.27
C ARG A 230 -0.91 -16.79 17.45
N VAL A 231 -0.70 -15.49 17.35
CA VAL A 231 -1.04 -14.50 18.38
C VAL A 231 -2.11 -13.52 17.93
N ASN A 232 -2.86 -13.85 16.88
CA ASN A 232 -3.85 -12.97 16.27
C ASN A 232 -3.26 -11.58 15.92
N GLY A 233 -2.02 -11.59 15.41
CA GLY A 233 -1.27 -10.38 15.02
C GLY A 233 -1.74 -9.79 13.69
N THR A 234 -1.13 -8.69 13.33
CA THR A 234 -1.36 -7.97 12.07
C THR A 234 -0.15 -8.11 11.15
N MET A 235 -0.38 -8.47 9.91
CA MET A 235 0.57 -8.36 8.82
C MET A 235 0.35 -7.04 8.10
N PHE A 236 1.39 -6.27 7.90
CA PHE A 236 1.34 -4.99 7.18
C PHE A 236 2.36 -5.03 6.04
N LEU A 237 1.89 -4.86 4.81
CA LEU A 237 2.74 -4.75 3.62
C LEU A 237 2.67 -3.32 3.11
N SER A 238 3.81 -2.64 3.04
CA SER A 238 3.98 -1.31 2.47
C SER A 238 4.88 -1.40 1.25
N MET A 239 4.38 -1.14 0.06
CA MET A 239 5.19 -1.30 -1.15
C MET A 239 4.79 -0.36 -2.29
N THR A 240 5.73 -0.18 -3.21
CA THR A 240 5.45 0.27 -4.57
C THR A 240 5.39 -0.97 -5.46
N TRP A 241 4.39 -1.07 -6.34
CA TRP A 241 4.36 -2.15 -7.30
C TRP A 241 5.62 -2.09 -8.18
N PRO A 242 6.36 -3.20 -8.32
CA PRO A 242 7.52 -3.21 -9.19
C PRO A 242 7.11 -3.01 -10.65
N ASP A 243 7.88 -2.23 -11.36
CA ASP A 243 7.80 -2.06 -12.82
C ASP A 243 8.75 -3.00 -13.57
N ASP A 244 9.54 -3.78 -12.84
CA ASP A 244 10.43 -4.81 -13.38
C ASP A 244 9.70 -6.16 -13.43
N PRO A 245 9.43 -6.72 -14.63
CA PRO A 245 8.74 -8.00 -14.78
C PRO A 245 9.55 -9.20 -14.24
N THR A 246 10.82 -9.02 -13.91
CA THR A 246 11.64 -10.08 -13.33
C THR A 246 11.40 -10.29 -11.83
N ILE A 247 10.75 -9.33 -11.16
CA ILE A 247 10.37 -9.45 -9.76
C ILE A 247 9.05 -10.22 -9.66
N PRO A 248 9.05 -11.46 -9.12
CA PRO A 248 7.84 -12.29 -9.06
C PRO A 248 6.89 -11.78 -7.98
N VAL A 249 5.87 -11.06 -8.39
CA VAL A 249 4.81 -10.53 -7.50
C VAL A 249 3.43 -11.15 -7.75
N ASP A 250 3.30 -12.08 -8.68
CA ASP A 250 2.01 -12.72 -9.02
C ASP A 250 1.35 -13.35 -7.78
N TRP A 251 2.14 -13.98 -6.92
CA TRP A 251 1.65 -14.54 -5.67
C TRP A 251 1.05 -13.49 -4.71
N LEU A 252 1.55 -12.23 -4.77
CA LEU A 252 0.98 -11.13 -3.98
C LEU A 252 -0.41 -10.75 -4.50
N VAL A 253 -0.61 -10.82 -5.82
CA VAL A 253 -1.92 -10.57 -6.40
C VAL A 253 -2.91 -11.59 -5.88
N ASP A 254 -2.60 -12.87 -6.01
CA ASP A 254 -3.52 -13.95 -5.62
C ASP A 254 -3.76 -14.01 -4.10
N ARG A 255 -2.73 -13.77 -3.28
CA ARG A 255 -2.80 -13.99 -1.82
C ARG A 255 -3.07 -12.75 -0.99
N VAL A 256 -2.85 -11.56 -1.53
CA VAL A 256 -2.94 -10.31 -0.76
C VAL A 256 -3.86 -9.29 -1.45
N TYR A 257 -3.68 -9.08 -2.75
CA TYR A 257 -4.44 -8.06 -3.47
C TYR A 257 -5.90 -8.52 -3.73
N GLU A 258 -6.10 -9.67 -4.35
CA GLU A 258 -7.44 -10.18 -4.67
C GLU A 258 -8.32 -10.38 -3.43
N PRO A 259 -7.82 -10.90 -2.29
CA PRO A 259 -8.61 -10.96 -1.06
C PRO A 259 -9.11 -9.60 -0.54
N CYS A 260 -8.43 -8.49 -0.90
CA CYS A 260 -8.90 -7.15 -0.55
C CYS A 260 -10.04 -6.65 -1.43
N LEU A 261 -10.22 -7.22 -2.62
CA LEU A 261 -11.21 -6.76 -3.59
C LEU A 261 -12.58 -7.39 -3.31
N PRO A 262 -13.68 -6.67 -3.60
CA PRO A 262 -15.00 -7.27 -3.54
C PRO A 262 -15.14 -8.36 -4.60
N GLY A 263 -15.59 -9.55 -4.21
CA GLY A 263 -15.74 -10.69 -5.11
C GLY A 263 -15.81 -12.02 -4.38
N LYS A 264 -15.62 -13.13 -5.11
CA LYS A 264 -15.72 -14.50 -4.58
C LYS A 264 -14.61 -14.80 -3.55
N ASP A 265 -13.43 -14.25 -3.75
CA ASP A 265 -12.24 -14.51 -2.93
C ASP A 265 -12.02 -13.43 -1.85
N HIS A 266 -12.98 -12.51 -1.68
CA HIS A 266 -12.91 -11.46 -0.67
C HIS A 266 -12.82 -12.02 0.75
N ASP A 267 -11.79 -11.59 1.47
CA ASP A 267 -11.61 -11.86 2.91
C ASP A 267 -11.77 -10.55 3.72
N PRO A 268 -12.79 -10.42 4.57
CA PRO A 268 -13.04 -9.20 5.33
C PRO A 268 -11.93 -8.86 6.35
N THR A 269 -10.98 -9.77 6.59
CA THR A 269 -9.81 -9.49 7.42
C THR A 269 -8.65 -8.86 6.63
N TYR A 270 -8.80 -8.73 5.31
CA TYR A 270 -7.86 -8.06 4.42
C TYR A 270 -8.37 -6.68 4.04
N GLU A 271 -7.51 -5.71 4.02
CA GLU A 271 -7.82 -4.35 3.56
C GLU A 271 -6.65 -3.77 2.79
N MET A 272 -6.98 -3.02 1.75
CA MET A 272 -6.00 -2.33 0.92
C MET A 272 -6.29 -0.84 0.84
N VAL A 273 -5.21 -0.07 0.78
CA VAL A 273 -5.24 1.37 0.47
C VAL A 273 -4.16 1.67 -0.56
N GLU A 274 -4.54 2.41 -1.59
CA GLU A 274 -3.61 2.94 -2.60
C GLU A 274 -3.36 4.42 -2.35
N MET A 275 -2.12 4.79 -2.01
CA MET A 275 -1.71 6.17 -1.75
C MET A 275 -1.00 6.77 -2.96
N TYR A 276 -1.46 7.92 -3.41
CA TYR A 276 -0.88 8.63 -4.54
C TYR A 276 0.12 9.69 -4.09
N ALA A 277 1.22 9.84 -4.82
CA ALA A 277 2.19 10.90 -4.56
C ALA A 277 1.58 12.31 -4.64
N THR A 278 0.60 12.48 -5.53
CA THR A 278 -0.13 13.73 -5.72
C THR A 278 -1.01 14.13 -4.52
N GLU A 279 -1.36 13.19 -3.65
CA GLU A 279 -2.15 13.46 -2.44
C GLU A 279 -1.28 13.91 -1.26
N ASN A 280 0.04 13.77 -1.36
CA ASN A 280 0.95 14.18 -0.30
C ASN A 280 1.20 15.69 -0.35
N GLN A 281 0.53 16.43 0.54
CA GLN A 281 0.64 17.88 0.65
C GLN A 281 2.03 18.38 1.04
N ASN A 282 2.90 17.51 1.54
CA ASN A 282 4.26 17.87 1.93
C ASN A 282 5.26 17.82 0.76
N LEU A 283 4.83 17.35 -0.42
CA LEU A 283 5.65 17.32 -1.63
C LEU A 283 5.40 18.55 -2.50
N ASP A 284 6.44 18.97 -3.19
CA ASP A 284 6.31 19.98 -4.25
C ASP A 284 5.56 19.37 -5.45
N GLN A 285 4.33 19.81 -5.64
CA GLN A 285 3.46 19.33 -6.72
C GLN A 285 4.01 19.65 -8.11
N THR A 286 4.80 20.74 -8.24
CA THR A 286 5.49 21.08 -9.49
C THR A 286 6.55 20.04 -9.83
N ALA A 287 7.33 19.63 -8.84
CA ALA A 287 8.34 18.57 -9.02
C ALA A 287 7.71 17.21 -9.38
N ILE A 288 6.55 16.89 -8.79
CA ILE A 288 5.80 15.66 -9.16
C ILE A 288 5.32 15.73 -10.60
N ALA A 289 4.77 16.87 -11.02
CA ALA A 289 4.31 17.07 -12.40
C ALA A 289 5.47 17.00 -13.41
N GLU A 290 6.64 17.55 -13.08
CA GLU A 290 7.83 17.45 -13.90
C GLU A 290 8.31 15.97 -14.00
N MET A 291 8.36 15.26 -12.89
CA MET A 291 8.70 13.85 -12.87
C MET A 291 7.71 13.02 -13.72
N ALA A 292 6.41 13.30 -13.61
CA ALA A 292 5.37 12.65 -14.40
C ALA A 292 5.59 12.79 -15.91
N ARG A 293 6.12 13.93 -16.37
CA ARG A 293 6.41 14.19 -17.80
C ARG A 293 7.57 13.34 -18.33
N THR A 294 8.49 12.91 -17.47
CA THR A 294 9.66 12.11 -17.85
C THR A 294 9.39 10.62 -17.87
N LEU A 295 8.33 10.18 -17.21
CA LEU A 295 7.96 8.77 -17.08
C LEU A 295 7.03 8.32 -18.21
N SER A 296 7.17 7.06 -18.64
CA SER A 296 6.18 6.40 -19.50
C SER A 296 4.83 6.26 -18.79
N ALA A 297 3.75 5.94 -19.50
CA ALA A 297 2.44 5.73 -18.91
C ALA A 297 2.44 4.62 -17.84
N ALA A 298 3.13 3.51 -18.13
CA ALA A 298 3.29 2.40 -17.21
C ALA A 298 4.04 2.81 -15.93
N GLU A 299 5.19 3.49 -16.06
CA GLU A 299 5.96 3.97 -14.92
C GLU A 299 5.19 5.01 -14.10
N ARG A 300 4.40 5.89 -14.73
CA ARG A 300 3.52 6.82 -14.00
C ARG A 300 2.50 6.09 -13.16
N SER A 301 1.86 5.07 -13.74
CA SER A 301 0.84 4.28 -13.06
C SER A 301 1.40 3.62 -11.79
N THR A 302 2.59 3.03 -11.85
CA THR A 302 3.22 2.39 -10.69
C THR A 302 3.88 3.39 -9.74
N ARG A 303 4.72 4.32 -10.26
CA ARG A 303 5.59 5.16 -9.44
C ARG A 303 4.90 6.37 -8.83
N ILE A 304 3.83 6.90 -9.48
CA ILE A 304 3.08 8.05 -8.97
C ILE A 304 1.78 7.60 -8.31
N TYR A 305 1.03 6.72 -8.97
CA TYR A 305 -0.28 6.29 -8.49
C TYR A 305 -0.26 4.98 -7.70
N GLY A 306 0.86 4.26 -7.71
CA GLY A 306 0.99 3.00 -6.97
C GLY A 306 0.05 1.90 -7.44
N GLN A 307 -0.43 2.01 -8.69
CA GLN A 307 -1.37 1.06 -9.27
C GLN A 307 -0.66 -0.21 -9.72
N HIS A 308 -1.33 -1.33 -9.54
CA HIS A 308 -0.84 -2.61 -10.04
C HIS A 308 -0.96 -2.66 -11.56
N LEU A 309 0.18 -2.87 -12.22
CA LEU A 309 0.22 -3.25 -13.62
C LEU A 309 0.64 -4.72 -13.69
N ARG A 310 -0.23 -5.58 -14.18
CA ARG A 310 0.18 -6.94 -14.58
C ARG A 310 1.05 -6.83 -15.84
N LEU A 311 2.29 -6.37 -15.70
CA LEU A 311 3.19 -6.13 -16.83
C LEU A 311 3.74 -7.41 -17.46
N SER A 312 3.88 -8.49 -16.69
CA SER A 312 4.67 -9.63 -17.10
C SER A 312 4.02 -10.54 -18.15
N ASN A 313 2.69 -10.48 -18.34
CA ASN A 313 1.99 -11.39 -19.27
C ASN A 313 0.83 -10.74 -20.05
N ARG A 314 0.66 -9.42 -20.01
CA ARG A 314 -0.41 -8.79 -20.79
C ARG A 314 0.01 -8.66 -22.24
N VAL A 315 -0.68 -9.37 -23.12
CA VAL A 315 -0.61 -9.17 -24.56
C VAL A 315 -1.07 -7.74 -24.93
N HIS A 316 -1.96 -7.19 -24.12
CA HIS A 316 -2.49 -5.84 -24.27
C HIS A 316 -2.21 -5.03 -23.00
N PRO A 317 -1.07 -4.33 -22.89
CA PRO A 317 -0.67 -3.62 -21.68
C PRO A 317 -1.60 -2.46 -21.29
N LEU A 318 -2.33 -1.90 -22.24
CA LEU A 318 -3.31 -0.84 -22.02
C LEU A 318 -4.70 -1.36 -21.62
N PHE A 319 -4.91 -2.68 -21.62
CA PHE A 319 -6.20 -3.24 -21.22
C PHE A 319 -6.48 -2.96 -19.74
N THR A 320 -7.64 -2.41 -19.45
CA THR A 320 -8.06 -2.04 -18.10
C THR A 320 -9.55 -2.29 -17.89
N ASP A 321 -9.90 -2.67 -16.68
CA ASP A 321 -11.25 -2.82 -16.15
C ASP A 321 -11.74 -1.58 -15.37
N THR A 322 -10.86 -0.58 -15.21
CA THR A 322 -11.18 0.69 -14.56
C THR A 322 -11.33 1.81 -15.61
N ASP A 323 -12.08 2.85 -15.25
CA ASP A 323 -12.20 4.04 -16.08
C ASP A 323 -10.85 4.75 -16.20
N HIS A 324 -10.46 5.05 -17.42
CA HIS A 324 -9.26 5.79 -17.75
C HIS A 324 -9.61 6.95 -18.66
N THR A 325 -8.79 7.98 -18.62
CA THR A 325 -8.91 9.12 -19.54
C THR A 325 -7.77 9.09 -20.55
N TRP A 326 -8.11 9.14 -21.82
CA TRP A 326 -7.18 9.26 -22.93
C TRP A 326 -7.12 10.68 -23.43
N CYS A 327 -5.91 11.19 -23.64
CA CYS A 327 -5.69 12.49 -24.28
C CYS A 327 -5.24 12.29 -25.73
N PHE A 328 -6.03 12.79 -26.68
CA PHE A 328 -5.71 12.66 -28.12
C PHE A 328 -4.48 13.47 -28.51
N LYS A 329 -4.21 14.59 -27.83
CA LYS A 329 -3.04 15.42 -28.11
C LYS A 329 -1.73 14.78 -27.63
N CYS A 330 -1.72 14.16 -26.45
CA CYS A 330 -0.58 13.40 -25.95
C CYS A 330 -0.47 12.04 -26.63
N ASN A 331 -1.58 11.53 -27.16
CA ASN A 331 -1.76 10.16 -27.63
C ASN A 331 -1.39 9.14 -26.55
N ASP A 332 -1.87 9.36 -25.32
CA ASP A 332 -1.53 8.57 -24.13
C ASP A 332 -2.60 8.73 -23.05
N LEU A 333 -2.55 7.82 -22.05
CA LEU A 333 -3.35 7.94 -20.85
C LEU A 333 -2.96 9.19 -20.06
N THR A 334 -3.95 9.84 -19.47
CA THR A 334 -3.75 11.04 -18.68
C THR A 334 -4.63 11.05 -17.45
N ILE A 335 -4.30 11.95 -16.52
CA ILE A 335 -5.20 12.32 -15.43
C ILE A 335 -5.64 13.73 -15.67
N LEU A 336 -6.90 13.99 -15.41
CA LEU A 336 -7.46 15.34 -15.52
C LEU A 336 -6.97 16.20 -14.36
N ASP A 337 -6.69 17.45 -14.67
CA ASP A 337 -6.49 18.50 -13.68
C ASP A 337 -7.84 18.88 -13.02
N GLY A 338 -7.81 19.80 -12.04
CA GLY A 338 -9.02 20.29 -11.37
C GLY A 338 -10.01 21.04 -12.29
N GLY A 339 -9.63 21.34 -13.53
CA GLY A 339 -10.45 21.97 -14.57
C GLY A 339 -11.01 20.99 -15.59
N GLY A 340 -10.63 19.70 -15.52
CA GLY A 340 -11.07 18.69 -16.48
C GLY A 340 -10.20 18.60 -17.74
N HIS A 341 -9.00 19.18 -17.73
CA HIS A 341 -8.05 19.15 -18.85
C HIS A 341 -6.98 18.09 -18.63
N CYS A 342 -6.31 17.67 -19.69
CA CYS A 342 -5.17 16.79 -19.62
C CYS A 342 -4.06 17.34 -18.71
N GLY A 343 -3.74 16.68 -17.62
CA GLY A 343 -2.71 17.12 -16.65
C GLY A 343 -1.29 17.19 -17.25
N THR A 344 -1.08 16.68 -18.47
CA THR A 344 0.23 16.70 -19.14
C THR A 344 0.36 17.86 -20.15
N CYS A 345 -0.69 18.14 -20.92
CA CYS A 345 -0.62 19.12 -22.03
C CYS A 345 -1.73 20.16 -22.00
N GLU A 346 -2.54 20.18 -20.94
CA GLU A 346 -3.64 21.12 -20.71
C GLU A 346 -4.70 21.12 -21.85
N SER A 347 -4.82 20.05 -22.61
CA SER A 347 -5.77 19.89 -23.70
C SER A 347 -7.13 19.47 -23.18
N ASP A 348 -8.18 20.03 -23.79
CA ASP A 348 -9.58 19.63 -23.57
C ASP A 348 -9.97 18.40 -24.40
N ASP A 349 -9.09 17.97 -25.33
CA ASP A 349 -9.33 16.85 -26.22
C ASP A 349 -9.01 15.53 -25.48
N VAL A 350 -9.89 15.18 -24.55
CA VAL A 350 -9.79 14.02 -23.69
C VAL A 350 -11.07 13.20 -23.73
N VAL A 351 -10.96 11.90 -23.55
CA VAL A 351 -12.10 10.98 -23.47
C VAL A 351 -11.90 9.97 -22.36
N ASP A 352 -12.95 9.77 -21.57
CA ASP A 352 -12.99 8.66 -20.61
C ASP A 352 -13.36 7.38 -21.32
N PHE A 353 -12.65 6.30 -21.02
CA PHE A 353 -12.94 4.99 -21.56
C PHE A 353 -12.63 3.88 -20.58
N THR A 354 -13.25 2.73 -20.80
CA THR A 354 -12.91 1.45 -20.14
C THR A 354 -12.96 0.35 -21.19
N HIS A 355 -12.09 -0.63 -21.06
CA HIS A 355 -12.14 -1.83 -21.90
C HIS A 355 -13.17 -2.84 -21.41
N VAL A 356 -13.61 -2.73 -20.15
CA VAL A 356 -14.63 -3.60 -19.55
C VAL A 356 -15.90 -2.81 -19.30
N LYS A 357 -16.98 -3.23 -19.96
CA LYS A 357 -18.30 -2.66 -19.80
C LYS A 357 -19.36 -3.77 -19.89
N ASN A 358 -20.55 -3.50 -19.38
CA ASN A 358 -21.67 -4.40 -19.60
C ASN A 358 -22.06 -4.41 -21.07
N VAL A 359 -21.68 -5.45 -21.79
CA VAL A 359 -22.01 -5.66 -23.18
C VAL A 359 -23.23 -6.56 -23.25
N HIS A 360 -24.28 -6.09 -23.92
CA HIS A 360 -25.44 -6.95 -24.24
C HIS A 360 -25.14 -7.66 -25.54
N VAL A 361 -25.29 -9.00 -25.52
CA VAL A 361 -25.20 -9.79 -26.75
C VAL A 361 -26.37 -9.41 -27.65
N ASN A 362 -26.04 -8.96 -28.85
CA ASN A 362 -27.04 -8.66 -29.87
C ASN A 362 -27.20 -9.88 -30.80
N GLU A 363 -28.40 -10.44 -30.86
CA GLU A 363 -28.71 -11.63 -31.69
C GLU A 363 -28.39 -11.42 -33.18
N LEU A 364 -28.33 -10.19 -33.65
CA LEU A 364 -27.98 -9.86 -35.03
C LEU A 364 -26.49 -9.84 -35.31
N PHE A 365 -25.64 -9.84 -34.27
CA PHE A 365 -24.19 -9.78 -34.43
C PHE A 365 -23.60 -11.20 -34.46
N PRO A 366 -22.65 -11.46 -35.36
CA PRO A 366 -21.99 -12.75 -35.41
C PRO A 366 -21.17 -13.00 -34.14
N VAL A 367 -21.32 -14.18 -33.56
CA VAL A 367 -20.53 -14.66 -32.44
C VAL A 367 -19.49 -15.64 -32.93
N ILE A 368 -18.23 -15.41 -32.53
CA ILE A 368 -17.09 -16.26 -32.79
C ILE A 368 -16.65 -16.89 -31.48
N HIS A 369 -16.44 -18.20 -31.47
CA HIS A 369 -15.87 -18.93 -30.35
C HIS A 369 -14.39 -19.23 -30.62
N ALA A 370 -13.51 -18.92 -29.69
CA ALA A 370 -12.11 -19.30 -29.76
C ALA A 370 -11.72 -20.13 -28.53
N ILE A 371 -10.91 -21.15 -28.78
CA ILE A 371 -10.40 -22.07 -27.75
C ILE A 371 -8.87 -22.12 -27.79
N ASP A 372 -8.25 -22.01 -26.63
CA ASP A 372 -6.84 -22.28 -26.36
C ASP A 372 -6.75 -23.59 -25.55
N PRO A 373 -6.51 -24.74 -26.20
CA PRO A 373 -6.41 -26.01 -25.52
C PRO A 373 -5.04 -26.14 -24.85
N HIS A 374 -5.01 -26.54 -23.58
CA HIS A 374 -3.78 -26.75 -22.84
C HIS A 374 -3.66 -28.18 -22.30
N PRO A 375 -2.48 -28.84 -22.47
CA PRO A 375 -2.33 -30.25 -22.06
C PRO A 375 -2.19 -30.49 -20.55
N ARG A 376 -1.94 -29.45 -19.76
CA ARG A 376 -1.65 -29.55 -18.31
C ARG A 376 -2.38 -28.53 -17.44
N LYS A 377 -3.09 -27.61 -18.07
CA LYS A 377 -3.90 -26.58 -17.42
C LYS A 377 -5.31 -26.66 -17.98
N PRO A 378 -6.29 -26.03 -17.37
CA PRO A 378 -7.62 -25.91 -17.97
C PRO A 378 -7.57 -25.33 -19.37
N HIS A 379 -8.51 -25.73 -20.21
CA HIS A 379 -8.73 -25.14 -21.52
C HIS A 379 -9.41 -23.79 -21.35
N MET A 380 -8.87 -22.75 -22.01
CA MET A 380 -9.44 -21.40 -21.98
C MET A 380 -10.26 -21.16 -23.23
N MET A 381 -11.43 -20.58 -23.08
CA MET A 381 -12.34 -20.28 -24.16
C MET A 381 -12.92 -18.89 -24.02
N VAL A 382 -13.16 -18.25 -25.18
CA VAL A 382 -13.81 -16.94 -25.23
C VAL A 382 -14.84 -16.91 -26.35
N TRP A 383 -15.93 -16.19 -26.10
CA TRP A 383 -16.92 -15.83 -27.10
C TRP A 383 -16.86 -14.35 -27.36
N VAL A 384 -16.78 -14.00 -28.64
CA VAL A 384 -16.61 -12.64 -29.11
C VAL A 384 -17.71 -12.34 -30.12
N GLN A 385 -18.47 -11.28 -29.91
CA GLN A 385 -19.34 -10.73 -30.95
C GLN A 385 -18.61 -9.67 -31.75
N VAL A 386 -18.98 -9.53 -33.02
CA VAL A 386 -18.43 -8.51 -33.92
C VAL A 386 -19.52 -7.51 -34.20
N ASN A 387 -19.31 -6.26 -33.78
CA ASN A 387 -20.28 -5.19 -34.01
C ASN A 387 -20.17 -4.62 -35.45
N PRO A 388 -21.11 -3.76 -35.90
CA PRO A 388 -21.07 -3.21 -37.26
C PRO A 388 -19.86 -2.30 -37.56
N ASN A 389 -19.09 -1.91 -36.56
CA ASN A 389 -17.87 -1.12 -36.72
C ASN A 389 -16.62 -2.02 -36.82
N ASP A 390 -16.78 -3.35 -36.90
CA ASP A 390 -15.74 -4.34 -36.81
C ASP A 390 -14.99 -4.39 -35.45
N ASP A 391 -15.56 -3.82 -34.37
CA ASP A 391 -15.03 -3.98 -33.06
C ASP A 391 -15.35 -5.37 -32.50
N LEU A 392 -14.39 -5.93 -31.78
CA LEU A 392 -14.50 -7.20 -31.12
C LEU A 392 -14.95 -6.99 -29.66
N GLU A 393 -16.09 -7.51 -29.31
CA GLU A 393 -16.65 -7.43 -27.95
C GLU A 393 -16.68 -8.83 -27.33
N GLN A 394 -15.79 -9.08 -26.35
CA GLN A 394 -15.82 -10.33 -25.59
C GLN A 394 -17.09 -10.35 -24.74
N VAL A 395 -17.93 -11.35 -24.94
CA VAL A 395 -19.22 -11.48 -24.27
C VAL A 395 -19.22 -12.57 -23.21
N CYS A 396 -18.31 -13.52 -23.31
CA CYS A 396 -18.17 -14.59 -22.32
C CYS A 396 -16.75 -15.17 -22.35
N GLU A 397 -16.33 -15.70 -21.23
CA GLU A 397 -15.14 -16.55 -21.10
C GLU A 397 -15.49 -17.78 -20.26
N LEU A 398 -14.77 -18.85 -20.48
CA LEU A 398 -14.95 -20.11 -19.77
C LEU A 398 -13.63 -20.85 -19.64
N GLU A 399 -13.39 -21.35 -18.44
CA GLU A 399 -12.28 -22.23 -18.11
C GLU A 399 -12.83 -23.62 -17.82
N VAL A 400 -12.31 -24.65 -18.53
CA VAL A 400 -12.75 -26.03 -18.35
C VAL A 400 -11.56 -26.96 -18.20
N ASP A 401 -11.54 -27.69 -17.12
CA ASP A 401 -10.61 -28.80 -16.92
C ASP A 401 -11.32 -30.12 -17.27
N GLY A 402 -10.68 -30.93 -18.12
CA GLY A 402 -11.28 -32.18 -18.51
C GLY A 402 -10.83 -32.71 -19.88
N SER A 403 -11.51 -33.75 -20.36
CA SER A 403 -11.31 -34.31 -21.68
C SER A 403 -11.88 -33.40 -22.78
N PRO A 404 -11.48 -33.58 -24.04
CA PRO A 404 -12.09 -32.85 -25.16
C PRO A 404 -13.63 -33.00 -25.25
N GLN A 405 -14.18 -34.10 -24.76
CA GLN A 405 -15.63 -34.31 -24.70
C GLN A 405 -16.25 -33.41 -23.63
N ASP A 406 -15.65 -33.35 -22.45
CA ASP A 406 -16.16 -32.50 -21.34
C ASP A 406 -16.16 -31.02 -21.77
N VAL A 407 -15.11 -30.61 -22.48
CA VAL A 407 -15.03 -29.26 -23.06
C VAL A 407 -16.14 -29.00 -24.07
N ALA A 408 -16.37 -29.94 -25.00
CA ALA A 408 -17.41 -29.80 -26.02
C ALA A 408 -18.81 -29.75 -25.39
N ASP A 409 -19.08 -30.62 -24.42
CA ASP A 409 -20.37 -30.64 -23.73
C ASP A 409 -20.61 -29.32 -22.98
N ARG A 410 -19.62 -28.79 -22.28
CA ARG A 410 -19.76 -27.53 -21.56
C ARG A 410 -19.92 -26.33 -22.48
N VAL A 411 -19.25 -26.30 -23.63
CA VAL A 411 -19.41 -25.27 -24.66
C VAL A 411 -20.86 -25.25 -25.18
N PHE A 412 -21.40 -26.44 -25.54
CA PHE A 412 -22.77 -26.52 -26.07
C PHE A 412 -23.81 -26.21 -25.01
N GLU A 413 -23.60 -26.60 -23.76
CA GLU A 413 -24.48 -26.22 -22.64
C GLU A 413 -24.54 -24.70 -22.49
N LEU A 414 -23.37 -24.02 -22.44
CA LEU A 414 -23.32 -22.58 -22.27
C LEU A 414 -23.96 -21.83 -23.45
N GLU A 415 -23.68 -22.26 -24.68
CA GLU A 415 -24.30 -21.66 -25.85
C GLU A 415 -25.85 -21.85 -25.85
N ALA A 416 -26.31 -23.02 -25.41
CA ALA A 416 -27.77 -23.29 -25.27
C ALA A 416 -28.38 -22.43 -24.14
N GLU A 417 -27.70 -22.26 -23.01
CA GLU A 417 -28.17 -21.42 -21.91
C GLU A 417 -28.38 -19.97 -22.35
N HIS A 418 -27.48 -19.47 -23.19
CA HIS A 418 -27.51 -18.08 -23.67
C HIS A 418 -28.25 -17.90 -25.01
N GLY A 419 -28.65 -18.98 -25.66
CA GLY A 419 -29.29 -18.93 -26.96
C GLY A 419 -28.36 -18.52 -28.10
N TRP A 420 -27.04 -18.70 -27.93
CA TRP A 420 -26.03 -18.33 -28.92
C TRP A 420 -25.81 -19.44 -29.96
N SER A 421 -25.43 -19.00 -31.17
CA SER A 421 -24.94 -19.87 -32.20
C SER A 421 -23.64 -19.31 -32.75
N SER A 422 -22.53 -19.93 -32.39
CA SER A 422 -21.23 -19.50 -32.90
C SER A 422 -21.12 -19.79 -34.39
N ILE A 423 -20.96 -18.73 -35.18
CA ILE A 423 -20.80 -18.84 -36.65
C ILE A 423 -19.42 -19.40 -37.05
N ARG A 424 -18.46 -19.30 -36.17
CA ARG A 424 -17.10 -19.79 -36.39
C ARG A 424 -16.46 -20.23 -35.06
N ARG A 425 -15.72 -21.34 -35.13
CA ARG A 425 -14.90 -21.82 -34.03
C ARG A 425 -13.44 -21.79 -34.43
N LEU A 426 -12.60 -21.21 -33.59
CA LEU A 426 -11.17 -21.07 -33.79
C LEU A 426 -10.43 -21.88 -32.74
N ILE A 427 -9.36 -22.52 -33.13
CA ILE A 427 -8.45 -23.26 -32.25
C ILE A 427 -7.00 -23.00 -32.68
N ASP A 428 -6.08 -22.91 -31.70
CA ASP A 428 -4.64 -22.83 -32.02
C ASP A 428 -4.21 -24.07 -32.78
N PRO A 429 -3.72 -23.91 -34.03
CA PRO A 429 -3.36 -25.03 -34.90
C PRO A 429 -2.16 -25.84 -34.37
N ASN A 430 -1.33 -25.24 -33.51
CA ASN A 430 -0.16 -25.92 -32.94
C ASN A 430 -0.56 -26.89 -31.83
N MET A 431 -1.52 -26.48 -30.99
CA MET A 431 -2.01 -27.30 -29.89
C MET A 431 -3.01 -28.35 -30.35
N GLY A 432 -3.83 -28.03 -31.35
CA GLY A 432 -4.82 -28.98 -31.94
C GLY A 432 -4.20 -30.12 -32.72
N ARG A 433 -2.89 -30.10 -32.99
CA ARG A 433 -2.13 -31.17 -33.65
C ARG A 433 -1.27 -32.00 -32.71
N SER A 434 -1.24 -31.66 -31.43
CA SER A 434 -0.42 -32.37 -30.44
C SER A 434 -1.03 -33.75 -30.13
N PRO A 435 -0.30 -34.86 -30.24
CA PRO A 435 -0.76 -36.20 -29.86
C PRO A 435 -1.17 -36.31 -28.39
N SER A 436 -0.75 -35.36 -27.56
CA SER A 436 -1.07 -35.34 -26.14
C SER A 436 -2.55 -35.08 -25.81
N GLY A 437 -3.37 -34.66 -26.81
CA GLY A 437 -4.81 -34.56 -26.66
C GLY A 437 -5.55 -35.90 -26.66
N THR A 438 -4.86 -36.95 -27.16
CA THR A 438 -5.45 -38.31 -27.27
C THR A 438 -4.97 -39.27 -26.19
N ASP A 439 -3.88 -38.99 -25.48
CA ASP A 439 -3.28 -39.89 -24.51
C ASP A 439 -3.80 -39.75 -23.07
N ARG A 440 -4.86 -38.94 -22.85
CA ARG A 440 -5.54 -38.87 -21.55
C ARG A 440 -6.55 -39.99 -21.28
N GLU A 441 -6.70 -40.93 -22.21
CA GLU A 441 -7.55 -42.11 -22.06
C GLU A 441 -6.87 -43.31 -21.36
N THR A 442 -5.69 -43.14 -20.79
CA THR A 442 -5.05 -44.22 -19.99
C THR A 442 -4.62 -43.78 -18.61
#